data_c47a46b130c6d535d5625050a1e95402
#
_entry.id   c47a46b130c6d535d5625050a1e95402
#
_cell.length_a   1.000
_cell.length_b   1.000
_cell.length_c   1.000
_cell.angle_alpha   90.00
_cell.angle_beta   90.00
_cell.angle_gamma   90.00
#
_symmetry.space_group_name_H-M   'P 1'
#
loop_
_entity.id
_entity.type
_entity.pdbx_description
1 polymer ?
#
loop_
_entity_poly.entity_id
_entity_poly.type
_entity_poly.pdbx_seq_one_letter_code
_entity_poly.pdbx_strand_id
1 'polypeptide(L)'
;MDYLKKVLLDVFDLNADRASMEEISERIESGALLKGTNMAILILAMFIASIGLNMNSTAVIIGAMLISPLMGVIMAIGYGIATYDTAYVRKSFLKLLFQIGFCILTSTIYFYISPISTASSELLARTEPTIWDVLIALFGGLAGIIGITRKEKSNVIPGVAIATALMPPLCTAGYGIATHSLKFFSGALYLFC
;
A
#
# COMPACT_ATOMS: atom_id res chain seq x y z
N MET A 1 -29.78 -17.87 -27.11
CA MET A 1 -28.81 -16.75 -27.12
C MET A 1 -29.12 -15.70 -26.04
N ASP A 2 -30.41 -15.49 -25.71
CA ASP A 2 -30.86 -14.50 -24.70
C ASP A 2 -30.54 -14.87 -23.25
N TYR A 3 -30.56 -16.15 -22.88
CA TYR A 3 -30.26 -16.60 -21.52
C TYR A 3 -28.79 -16.33 -21.12
N LEU A 4 -27.85 -16.66 -22.01
CA LEU A 4 -26.41 -16.39 -21.79
C LEU A 4 -26.14 -14.88 -21.72
N LYS A 5 -26.78 -14.08 -22.52
CA LYS A 5 -26.68 -12.62 -22.51
C LYS A 5 -27.21 -12.03 -21.20
N LYS A 6 -28.33 -12.58 -20.69
CA LYS A 6 -28.93 -12.15 -19.42
C LYS A 6 -28.03 -12.52 -18.24
N VAL A 7 -27.50 -13.75 -18.22
CA VAL A 7 -26.55 -14.20 -17.18
C VAL A 7 -25.27 -13.37 -17.21
N LEU A 8 -24.73 -13.06 -18.41
CA LEU A 8 -23.56 -12.19 -18.52
C LEU A 8 -23.83 -10.78 -18.01
N LEU A 9 -24.99 -10.20 -18.32
CA LEU A 9 -25.37 -8.88 -17.82
C LEU A 9 -25.54 -8.87 -16.29
N ASP A 10 -26.15 -9.89 -15.71
CA ASP A 10 -26.31 -10.02 -14.25
C ASP A 10 -24.97 -10.21 -13.53
N VAL A 11 -24.07 -11.03 -14.09
CA VAL A 11 -22.74 -11.30 -13.51
C VAL A 11 -21.83 -10.06 -13.57
N PHE A 12 -21.95 -9.24 -14.62
CA PHE A 12 -21.15 -8.02 -14.78
C PHE A 12 -21.87 -6.75 -14.36
N ASP A 13 -23.04 -6.85 -13.70
CA ASP A 13 -23.72 -5.68 -13.17
C ASP A 13 -23.03 -5.15 -11.92
N LEU A 14 -22.15 -4.20 -12.14
CA LEU A 14 -21.41 -3.52 -11.06
C LEU A 14 -22.29 -2.59 -10.21
N ASN A 15 -23.58 -2.40 -10.52
CA ASN A 15 -24.46 -1.52 -9.74
C ASN A 15 -25.33 -2.28 -8.73
N ALA A 16 -25.53 -3.59 -8.92
CA ALA A 16 -26.43 -4.39 -8.09
C ALA A 16 -26.05 -4.42 -6.60
N ASP A 17 -24.75 -4.43 -6.29
CA ASP A 17 -24.22 -4.53 -4.94
C ASP A 17 -23.43 -3.28 -4.49
N ARG A 18 -23.66 -2.14 -5.13
CA ARG A 18 -22.99 -0.87 -4.79
C ARG A 18 -23.41 -0.38 -3.40
N ALA A 19 -22.43 -0.06 -2.55
CA ALA A 19 -22.66 0.58 -1.28
C ALA A 19 -23.14 2.04 -1.44
N SER A 20 -23.81 2.59 -0.42
CA SER A 20 -24.15 4.00 -0.40
C SER A 20 -22.90 4.89 -0.34
N MET A 21 -23.01 6.14 -0.78
CA MET A 21 -21.89 7.08 -0.72
C MET A 21 -21.47 7.35 0.73
N GLU A 22 -22.42 7.33 1.66
CA GLU A 22 -22.16 7.50 3.09
C GLU A 22 -21.32 6.33 3.65
N GLU A 23 -21.71 5.10 3.33
CA GLU A 23 -20.95 3.90 3.73
C GLU A 23 -19.53 3.87 3.13
N ILE A 24 -19.38 4.29 1.85
CA ILE A 24 -18.07 4.38 1.21
C ILE A 24 -17.20 5.41 1.92
N SER A 25 -17.74 6.61 2.20
CA SER A 25 -17.05 7.67 2.91
C SER A 25 -16.60 7.21 4.30
N GLU A 26 -17.50 6.61 5.07
CA GLU A 26 -17.21 6.10 6.43
C GLU A 26 -16.09 5.04 6.41
N ARG A 27 -16.13 4.12 5.45
CA ARG A 27 -15.09 3.07 5.30
C ARG A 27 -13.73 3.67 4.98
N ILE A 28 -13.67 4.65 4.09
CA ILE A 28 -12.44 5.33 3.70
C ILE A 28 -11.90 6.14 4.88
N GLU A 29 -12.75 6.89 5.56
CA GLU A 29 -12.35 7.68 6.73
C GLU A 29 -11.83 6.80 7.88
N SER A 30 -12.54 5.70 8.18
CA SER A 30 -12.12 4.75 9.21
C SER A 30 -10.78 4.09 8.88
N GLY A 31 -10.54 3.76 7.60
CA GLY A 31 -9.27 3.21 7.13
C GLY A 31 -8.10 4.19 7.20
N ALA A 32 -8.38 5.50 7.12
CA ALA A 32 -7.39 6.58 7.17
C ALA A 32 -7.16 7.16 8.58
N LEU A 33 -7.71 6.51 9.62
CA LEU A 33 -7.52 6.98 11.00
C LEU A 33 -6.10 6.71 11.49
N LEU A 34 -5.39 7.79 11.85
CA LEU A 34 -4.13 7.72 12.60
C LEU A 34 -4.44 7.54 14.10
N LYS A 35 -4.56 6.28 14.52
CA LYS A 35 -4.65 5.90 15.94
C LYS A 35 -3.37 5.20 16.37
N GLY A 36 -3.05 5.24 17.65
CA GLY A 36 -1.85 4.58 18.21
C GLY A 36 -1.76 3.10 17.84
N THR A 37 -2.89 2.39 17.83
CA THR A 37 -2.96 0.99 17.41
C THR A 37 -2.52 0.80 15.95
N ASN A 38 -3.00 1.66 15.03
CA ASN A 38 -2.61 1.57 13.61
C ASN A 38 -1.12 1.88 13.41
N MET A 39 -0.58 2.81 14.21
CA MET A 39 0.87 3.11 14.18
C MET A 39 1.70 1.95 14.72
N ALA A 40 1.27 1.31 15.80
CA ALA A 40 1.94 0.12 16.33
C ALA A 40 1.93 -1.03 15.29
N ILE A 41 0.79 -1.28 14.66
CA ILE A 41 0.67 -2.28 13.58
C ILE A 41 1.59 -1.91 12.41
N LEU A 42 1.66 -0.64 12.01
CA LEU A 42 2.55 -0.19 10.94
C LEU A 42 4.02 -0.47 11.27
N ILE A 43 4.46 -0.14 12.48
CA ILE A 43 5.84 -0.39 12.94
C ILE A 43 6.15 -1.89 12.91
N LEU A 44 5.26 -2.73 13.44
CA LEU A 44 5.45 -4.18 13.43
C LEU A 44 5.47 -4.74 12.00
N ALA A 45 4.58 -4.25 11.14
CA ALA A 45 4.56 -4.63 9.72
C ALA A 45 5.87 -4.23 9.02
N MET A 46 6.45 -3.06 9.33
CA MET A 46 7.73 -2.63 8.79
C MET A 46 8.90 -3.51 9.26
N PHE A 47 8.90 -3.97 10.52
CA PHE A 47 9.88 -4.96 10.98
C PHE A 47 9.75 -6.27 10.20
N ILE A 48 8.53 -6.81 10.05
CA ILE A 48 8.30 -8.06 9.32
C ILE A 48 8.74 -7.91 7.85
N ALA A 49 8.39 -6.79 7.19
CA ALA A 49 8.79 -6.52 5.82
C ALA A 49 10.32 -6.40 5.67
N SER A 50 10.99 -5.73 6.60
CA SER A 50 12.45 -5.59 6.59
C SER A 50 13.15 -6.93 6.81
N ILE A 51 12.63 -7.79 7.69
CA ILE A 51 13.09 -9.17 7.84
C ILE A 51 12.88 -9.96 6.55
N GLY A 52 11.68 -9.86 5.94
CA GLY A 52 11.36 -10.52 4.68
C GLY A 52 12.29 -10.12 3.52
N LEU A 53 12.59 -8.83 3.41
CA LEU A 53 13.56 -8.31 2.43
C LEU A 53 14.98 -8.85 2.69
N ASN A 54 15.40 -8.87 3.94
CA ASN A 54 16.72 -9.35 4.33
C ASN A 54 16.89 -10.85 4.08
N MET A 55 15.84 -11.64 4.34
CA MET A 55 15.82 -13.08 4.10
C MET A 55 15.44 -13.46 2.67
N ASN A 56 15.22 -12.49 1.78
CA ASN A 56 14.79 -12.71 0.40
C ASN A 56 13.48 -13.53 0.30
N SER A 57 12.56 -13.31 1.24
CA SER A 57 11.30 -14.06 1.34
C SER A 57 10.10 -13.21 0.92
N THR A 58 9.71 -13.34 -0.35
CA THR A 58 8.55 -12.64 -0.93
C THR A 58 7.26 -12.91 -0.18
N ALA A 59 7.06 -14.14 0.34
CA ALA A 59 5.87 -14.50 1.09
C ALA A 59 5.75 -13.71 2.41
N VAL A 60 6.86 -13.53 3.14
CA VAL A 60 6.88 -12.74 4.38
C VAL A 60 6.62 -11.26 4.07
N ILE A 61 7.19 -10.74 3.00
CA ILE A 61 6.96 -9.37 2.54
C ILE A 61 5.47 -9.14 2.24
N ILE A 62 4.83 -10.05 1.49
CA ILE A 62 3.40 -9.98 1.17
C ILE A 62 2.56 -10.03 2.46
N GLY A 63 2.89 -10.91 3.41
CA GLY A 63 2.21 -10.98 4.70
C GLY A 63 2.27 -9.67 5.48
N ALA A 64 3.42 -9.01 5.51
CA ALA A 64 3.60 -7.70 6.14
C ALA A 64 2.74 -6.62 5.48
N MET A 65 2.67 -6.63 4.15
CA MET A 65 1.85 -5.69 3.38
C MET A 65 0.37 -5.80 3.69
N LEU A 66 -0.14 -7.02 3.91
CA LEU A 66 -1.55 -7.28 4.19
C LEU A 66 -2.02 -6.66 5.51
N ILE A 67 -1.14 -6.53 6.48
CA ILE A 67 -1.47 -5.94 7.79
C ILE A 67 -1.19 -4.44 7.86
N SER A 68 -0.54 -3.87 6.85
CA SER A 68 -0.11 -2.46 6.85
C SER A 68 -1.29 -1.49 6.66
N PRO A 69 -1.44 -0.46 7.50
CA PRO A 69 -2.49 0.55 7.37
C PRO A 69 -2.20 1.65 6.33
N LEU A 70 -1.10 1.58 5.59
CA LEU A 70 -0.72 2.61 4.59
C LEU A 70 -1.78 2.83 3.53
N MET A 71 -2.41 1.74 3.07
CA MET A 71 -3.40 1.77 2.01
C MET A 71 -4.60 2.67 2.34
N GLY A 72 -5.08 2.67 3.57
CA GLY A 72 -6.25 3.45 3.97
C GLY A 72 -6.06 4.94 3.73
N VAL A 73 -4.87 5.46 4.02
CA VAL A 73 -4.55 6.88 3.82
C VAL A 73 -4.42 7.23 2.34
N ILE A 74 -3.90 6.34 1.51
CA ILE A 74 -3.79 6.55 0.06
C ILE A 74 -5.17 6.56 -0.59
N MET A 75 -6.04 5.63 -0.20
CA MET A 75 -7.44 5.61 -0.66
C MET A 75 -8.19 6.89 -0.25
N ALA A 76 -7.89 7.43 0.95
CA ALA A 76 -8.45 8.69 1.41
C ALA A 76 -8.00 9.88 0.55
N ILE A 77 -6.75 9.91 0.11
CA ILE A 77 -6.25 10.93 -0.82
C ILE A 77 -7.00 10.84 -2.16
N GLY A 78 -7.10 9.63 -2.73
CA GLY A 78 -7.82 9.39 -3.98
C GLY A 78 -9.30 9.80 -3.89
N TYR A 79 -9.96 9.47 -2.78
CA TYR A 79 -11.34 9.87 -2.51
C TYR A 79 -11.50 11.39 -2.43
N GLY A 80 -10.60 12.07 -1.70
CA GLY A 80 -10.62 13.53 -1.59
C GLY A 80 -10.41 14.23 -2.94
N ILE A 81 -9.58 13.66 -3.83
CA ILE A 81 -9.43 14.17 -5.20
C ILE A 81 -10.72 13.96 -5.99
N ALA A 82 -11.34 12.79 -5.89
CA ALA A 82 -12.57 12.47 -6.61
C ALA A 82 -13.78 13.31 -6.16
N THR A 83 -13.80 13.73 -4.89
CA THR A 83 -14.84 14.58 -4.30
C THR A 83 -14.52 16.06 -4.33
N TYR A 84 -13.37 16.46 -4.90
CA TYR A 84 -12.88 17.84 -4.92
C TYR A 84 -12.69 18.47 -3.53
N ASP A 85 -12.51 17.67 -2.49
CA ASP A 85 -12.24 18.15 -1.12
C ASP A 85 -10.72 18.32 -0.90
N THR A 86 -10.23 19.50 -1.25
CA THR A 86 -8.81 19.85 -1.12
C THR A 86 -8.32 19.88 0.34
N ALA A 87 -9.20 20.21 1.29
CA ALA A 87 -8.86 20.21 2.71
C ALA A 87 -8.63 18.79 3.22
N TYR A 88 -9.50 17.85 2.80
CA TYR A 88 -9.37 16.44 3.12
C TYR A 88 -8.13 15.81 2.49
N VAL A 89 -7.83 16.14 1.22
CA VAL A 89 -6.59 15.72 0.53
C VAL A 89 -5.36 16.16 1.30
N ARG A 90 -5.27 17.46 1.67
CA ARG A 90 -4.13 18.00 2.41
C ARG A 90 -3.94 17.31 3.76
N LYS A 91 -5.04 17.09 4.49
CA LYS A 91 -5.01 16.39 5.79
C LYS A 91 -4.54 14.95 5.64
N SER A 92 -5.04 14.23 4.64
CA SER A 92 -4.65 12.85 4.37
C SER A 92 -3.21 12.74 3.88
N PHE A 93 -2.75 13.68 3.07
CA PHE A 93 -1.36 13.75 2.63
C PHE A 93 -0.38 13.97 3.79
N LEU A 94 -0.71 14.84 4.75
CA LEU A 94 0.10 15.01 5.96
C LEU A 94 0.16 13.73 6.81
N LYS A 95 -0.95 13.00 6.91
CA LYS A 95 -0.97 11.69 7.57
C LYS A 95 -0.06 10.68 6.86
N LEU A 96 -0.08 10.68 5.52
CA LEU A 96 0.80 9.81 4.72
C LEU A 96 2.28 10.14 4.96
N LEU A 97 2.66 11.41 4.92
CA LEU A 97 4.04 11.84 5.20
C LEU A 97 4.51 11.40 6.59
N PHE A 98 3.62 11.52 7.58
CA PHE A 98 3.92 11.06 8.95
C PHE A 98 4.16 9.54 8.99
N GLN A 99 3.31 8.75 8.34
CA GLN A 99 3.49 7.29 8.24
C GLN A 99 4.78 6.91 7.51
N ILE A 100 5.10 7.58 6.39
CA ILE A 100 6.35 7.38 5.65
C ILE A 100 7.56 7.62 6.55
N GLY A 101 7.56 8.70 7.33
CA GLY A 101 8.64 9.00 8.28
C GLY A 101 8.87 7.86 9.27
N PHE A 102 7.80 7.32 9.87
CA PHE A 102 7.88 6.17 10.77
C PHE A 102 8.33 4.89 10.07
N CYS A 103 7.88 4.65 8.84
CA CYS A 103 8.31 3.51 8.04
C CYS A 103 9.82 3.53 7.80
N ILE A 104 10.34 4.65 7.29
CA ILE A 104 11.77 4.80 7.01
C ILE A 104 12.58 4.69 8.31
N LEU A 105 12.15 5.34 9.39
CA LEU A 105 12.82 5.29 10.69
C LEU A 105 12.90 3.85 11.20
N THR A 106 11.77 3.14 11.22
CA THR A 106 11.70 1.73 11.70
C THR A 106 12.60 0.82 10.88
N SER A 107 12.55 0.95 9.56
CA SER A 107 13.38 0.15 8.66
C SER A 107 14.87 0.48 8.83
N THR A 108 15.23 1.75 8.96
CA THR A 108 16.61 2.17 9.21
C THR A 108 17.15 1.56 10.52
N ILE A 109 16.36 1.60 11.60
CA ILE A 109 16.74 0.99 12.88
C ILE A 109 16.98 -0.52 12.71
N TYR A 110 16.06 -1.20 12.01
CA TYR A 110 16.21 -2.64 11.76
C TYR A 110 17.49 -2.96 11.01
N PHE A 111 17.75 -2.31 9.88
CA PHE A 111 18.92 -2.60 9.06
C PHE A 111 20.26 -2.16 9.71
N TYR A 112 20.20 -1.16 10.58
CA TYR A 112 21.37 -0.75 11.36
C TYR A 112 21.77 -1.82 12.40
N ILE A 113 20.78 -2.51 12.99
CA ILE A 113 21.01 -3.55 14.00
C ILE A 113 21.24 -4.92 13.35
N SER A 114 20.74 -5.13 12.13
CA SER A 114 20.82 -6.41 11.43
C SER A 114 22.26 -6.81 11.10
N PRO A 115 22.67 -8.05 11.43
CA PRO A 115 24.01 -8.54 11.09
C PRO A 115 24.19 -8.85 9.60
N ILE A 116 23.08 -8.91 8.84
CA ILE A 116 23.09 -9.21 7.38
C ILE A 116 23.21 -7.91 6.62
N SER A 117 24.37 -7.62 6.07
CA SER A 117 24.66 -6.39 5.33
C SER A 117 24.61 -6.54 3.79
N THR A 118 24.43 -7.76 3.29
CA THR A 118 24.37 -8.01 1.85
C THR A 118 22.98 -7.70 1.30
N ALA A 119 22.91 -6.88 0.25
CA ALA A 119 21.64 -6.58 -0.41
C ALA A 119 21.08 -7.84 -1.07
N SER A 120 19.86 -8.21 -0.69
CA SER A 120 19.11 -9.31 -1.32
C SER A 120 18.61 -8.91 -2.72
N SER A 121 18.25 -9.89 -3.54
CA SER A 121 17.65 -9.63 -4.86
C SER A 121 16.33 -8.85 -4.77
N GLU A 122 15.54 -9.08 -3.70
CA GLU A 122 14.32 -8.31 -3.42
C GLU A 122 14.61 -6.83 -3.14
N LEU A 123 15.69 -6.50 -2.43
CA LEU A 123 16.11 -5.12 -2.21
C LEU A 123 16.55 -4.44 -3.51
N LEU A 124 17.31 -5.16 -4.35
CA LEU A 124 17.77 -4.64 -5.65
C LEU A 124 16.59 -4.38 -6.60
N ALA A 125 15.61 -5.29 -6.65
CA ALA A 125 14.44 -5.13 -7.48
C ALA A 125 13.60 -3.88 -7.15
N ARG A 126 13.75 -3.31 -5.94
CA ARG A 126 13.02 -2.09 -5.52
C ARG A 126 13.79 -0.79 -5.80
N THR A 127 14.88 -0.83 -6.51
CA THR A 127 15.64 0.36 -6.90
C THR A 127 15.52 0.71 -8.39
N GLU A 128 14.87 -0.16 -9.17
CA GLU A 128 14.73 0.00 -10.62
C GLU A 128 13.24 -0.10 -11.01
N PRO A 129 12.51 1.02 -11.04
CA PRO A 129 11.10 1.02 -11.42
C PRO A 129 10.92 0.61 -12.87
N THR A 130 9.90 -0.20 -13.10
CA THR A 130 9.53 -0.71 -14.42
C THR A 130 8.11 -0.27 -14.79
N ILE A 131 7.80 -0.30 -16.09
CA ILE A 131 6.43 -0.03 -16.54
C ILE A 131 5.42 -1.03 -15.98
N TRP A 132 5.88 -2.23 -15.62
CA TRP A 132 5.06 -3.26 -15.01
C TRP A 132 4.56 -2.85 -13.62
N ASP A 133 5.38 -2.13 -12.85
CA ASP A 133 4.99 -1.61 -11.53
C ASP A 133 3.83 -0.61 -11.66
N VAL A 134 3.86 0.24 -12.69
CA VAL A 134 2.78 1.18 -12.98
C VAL A 134 1.48 0.45 -13.36
N LEU A 135 1.56 -0.60 -14.20
CA LEU A 135 0.40 -1.40 -14.57
C LEU A 135 -0.17 -2.16 -13.37
N ILE A 136 0.69 -2.72 -12.52
CA ILE A 136 0.25 -3.39 -11.28
C ILE A 136 -0.44 -2.39 -10.37
N ALA A 137 0.10 -1.19 -10.18
CA ALA A 137 -0.52 -0.14 -9.38
C ALA A 137 -1.89 0.30 -9.94
N LEU A 138 -2.00 0.43 -11.28
CA LEU A 138 -3.24 0.79 -11.96
C LEU A 138 -4.33 -0.27 -11.74
N PHE A 139 -4.05 -1.54 -12.07
CA PHE A 139 -5.03 -2.62 -11.93
C PHE A 139 -5.34 -2.91 -10.47
N GLY A 140 -4.35 -2.85 -9.59
CA GLY A 140 -4.53 -2.96 -8.15
C GLY A 140 -5.40 -1.84 -7.58
N GLY A 141 -5.18 -0.60 -8.02
CA GLY A 141 -6.02 0.54 -7.66
C GLY A 141 -7.47 0.38 -8.10
N LEU A 142 -7.70 -0.07 -9.34
CA LEU A 142 -9.05 -0.37 -9.84
C LEU A 142 -9.73 -1.48 -9.04
N ALA A 143 -9.04 -2.59 -8.76
CA ALA A 143 -9.58 -3.65 -7.92
C ALA A 143 -9.89 -3.14 -6.51
N GLY A 144 -9.05 -2.23 -5.98
CA GLY A 144 -9.24 -1.58 -4.70
C GLY A 144 -10.53 -0.77 -4.61
N ILE A 145 -10.76 0.07 -5.59
CA ILE A 145 -11.97 0.91 -5.65
C ILE A 145 -13.21 0.02 -5.79
N ILE A 146 -13.18 -0.99 -6.66
CA ILE A 146 -14.28 -1.94 -6.81
C ILE A 146 -14.57 -2.61 -5.44
N GLY A 147 -13.56 -3.12 -4.74
CA GLY A 147 -13.73 -3.79 -3.45
C GLY A 147 -14.31 -2.91 -2.34
N ILE A 148 -13.88 -1.64 -2.25
CA ILE A 148 -14.37 -0.70 -1.21
C ILE A 148 -15.79 -0.21 -1.49
N THR A 149 -16.18 -0.14 -2.77
CA THR A 149 -17.50 0.40 -3.17
C THR A 149 -18.64 -0.63 -3.15
N ARG A 150 -18.38 -1.89 -2.75
CA ARG A 150 -19.41 -2.93 -2.63
C ARG A 150 -20.04 -2.98 -1.25
N LYS A 151 -21.32 -3.42 -1.15
CA LYS A 151 -22.04 -3.61 0.11
C LYS A 151 -21.35 -4.64 0.98
N GLU A 152 -21.04 -5.79 0.41
CA GLU A 152 -20.25 -6.79 1.12
C GLU A 152 -18.77 -6.41 1.08
N LYS A 153 -18.13 -6.45 2.25
CA LYS A 153 -16.67 -6.29 2.32
C LYS A 153 -16.05 -7.41 1.52
N SER A 154 -15.69 -7.14 0.28
CA SER A 154 -14.91 -8.07 -0.50
C SER A 154 -13.60 -8.35 0.24
N ASN A 155 -13.36 -9.64 0.56
CA ASN A 155 -12.07 -10.10 1.09
C ASN A 155 -10.96 -10.03 0.02
N VAL A 156 -11.28 -9.60 -1.20
CA VAL A 156 -10.28 -9.16 -2.17
C VAL A 156 -9.66 -7.91 -1.59
N ILE A 157 -8.66 -8.15 -0.78
CA ILE A 157 -7.90 -7.09 -0.13
C ILE A 157 -7.17 -6.36 -1.26
N PRO A 158 -7.68 -5.20 -1.69
CA PRO A 158 -7.02 -4.40 -2.74
C PRO A 158 -5.62 -3.99 -2.30
N GLY A 159 -5.38 -4.08 -0.98
CA GLY A 159 -4.10 -3.83 -0.36
C GLY A 159 -2.95 -4.66 -0.92
N VAL A 160 -3.18 -5.85 -1.44
CA VAL A 160 -2.08 -6.68 -1.92
C VAL A 160 -1.36 -6.01 -3.10
N ALA A 161 -2.10 -5.56 -4.09
CA ALA A 161 -1.48 -4.98 -5.29
C ALA A 161 -0.90 -3.58 -5.03
N ILE A 162 -1.59 -2.72 -4.27
CA ILE A 162 -1.12 -1.36 -3.95
C ILE A 162 -0.01 -1.41 -2.89
N ALA A 163 -0.13 -2.29 -1.88
CA ALA A 163 0.88 -2.41 -0.85
C ALA A 163 2.18 -3.05 -1.38
N THR A 164 2.12 -3.90 -2.40
CA THR A 164 3.34 -4.42 -3.05
C THR A 164 4.17 -3.31 -3.67
N ALA A 165 3.55 -2.25 -4.16
CA ALA A 165 4.25 -1.12 -4.77
C ALA A 165 4.84 -0.13 -3.74
N LEU A 166 4.27 -0.02 -2.53
CA LEU A 166 4.58 1.09 -1.62
C LEU A 166 5.43 0.73 -0.40
N MET A 167 5.17 -0.41 0.24
CA MET A 167 5.85 -0.76 1.50
C MET A 167 7.31 -1.19 1.31
N PRO A 168 7.66 -2.09 0.37
CA PRO A 168 9.04 -2.50 0.15
C PRO A 168 9.98 -1.38 -0.27
N PRO A 169 9.58 -0.41 -1.12
CA PRO A 169 10.40 0.76 -1.39
C PRO A 169 10.75 1.57 -0.15
N LEU A 170 9.79 1.76 0.79
CA LEU A 170 10.09 2.46 2.05
C LEU A 170 11.09 1.69 2.92
N CYS A 171 10.98 0.34 2.96
CA CYS A 171 11.98 -0.50 3.62
C CYS A 171 13.36 -0.37 2.96
N THR A 172 13.41 -0.39 1.62
CA THR A 172 14.64 -0.24 0.85
C THR A 172 15.27 1.14 1.02
N ALA A 173 14.44 2.19 1.15
CA ALA A 173 14.93 3.53 1.49
C ALA A 173 15.61 3.55 2.89
N GLY A 174 15.01 2.88 3.88
CA GLY A 174 15.60 2.70 5.20
C GLY A 174 16.92 1.92 5.16
N TYR A 175 17.00 0.86 4.34
CA TYR A 175 18.25 0.15 4.06
C TYR A 175 19.32 1.08 3.47
N GLY A 176 18.93 1.93 2.51
CA GLY A 176 19.82 2.91 1.88
C GLY A 176 20.41 3.89 2.89
N ILE A 177 19.63 4.35 3.88
CA ILE A 177 20.12 5.19 4.97
C ILE A 177 21.08 4.41 5.87
N ALA A 178 20.71 3.21 6.31
CA ALA A 178 21.51 2.39 7.21
C ALA A 178 22.88 2.00 6.62
N THR A 179 22.93 1.79 5.30
CA THR A 179 24.16 1.42 4.57
C THR A 179 24.88 2.61 3.91
N HIS A 180 24.42 3.84 4.15
CA HIS A 180 24.96 5.06 3.51
C HIS A 180 24.97 5.00 1.97
N SER A 181 24.02 4.29 1.36
CA SER A 181 23.92 4.10 -0.08
C SER A 181 22.84 4.99 -0.70
N LEU A 182 23.26 6.07 -1.35
CA LEU A 182 22.34 6.98 -2.06
C LEU A 182 21.58 6.26 -3.18
N LYS A 183 22.16 5.24 -3.80
CA LYS A 183 21.51 4.46 -4.86
C LYS A 183 20.24 3.79 -4.35
N PHE A 184 20.30 3.10 -3.21
CA PHE A 184 19.15 2.44 -2.61
C PHE A 184 18.12 3.45 -2.11
N PHE A 185 18.56 4.54 -1.49
CA PHE A 185 17.66 5.56 -0.98
C PHE A 185 16.88 6.28 -2.10
N SER A 186 17.60 6.83 -3.09
CA SER A 186 16.97 7.59 -4.17
C SER A 186 16.15 6.71 -5.12
N GLY A 187 16.65 5.51 -5.47
CA GLY A 187 15.95 4.58 -6.34
C GLY A 187 14.65 4.09 -5.70
N ALA A 188 14.68 3.78 -4.40
CA ALA A 188 13.49 3.35 -3.68
C ALA A 188 12.46 4.47 -3.51
N LEU A 189 12.89 5.71 -3.23
CA LEU A 189 11.98 6.85 -3.18
C LEU A 189 11.36 7.18 -4.54
N TYR A 190 12.14 7.03 -5.61
CA TYR A 190 11.62 7.21 -6.96
C TYR A 190 10.56 6.18 -7.33
N LEU A 191 10.73 4.91 -6.92
CA LEU A 191 9.71 3.88 -7.10
C LEU A 191 8.46 4.12 -6.25
N PHE A 192 8.62 4.77 -5.10
CA PHE A 192 7.50 5.11 -4.21
C PHE A 192 6.63 6.25 -4.76
N CYS A 193 7.22 7.25 -5.45
CA CYS A 193 6.53 8.42 -6.01
C CYS A 193 5.81 8.14 -7.31
#